data_abbaf341e8005df14f8fabd6548e6e51
#
_entry.id   abbaf341e8005df14f8fabd6548e6e51
#
_cell.length_a   1.000
_cell.length_b   1.000
_cell.length_c   1.000
_cell.angle_alpha   90.00
_cell.angle_beta   90.00
_cell.angle_gamma   90.00
#
_symmetry.space_group_name_H-M   'P 1'
#
loop_
_entity.id
_entity.type
_entity.pdbx_description
1 polymer ?
#
loop_
_entity_poly.entity_id
_entity_poly.type
_entity_poly.pdbx_seq_one_letter_code
_entity_poly.pdbx_strand_id
1 'polypeptide(L)'
;MKSRDLALGMMSLLLTVTGCKSTRDWRNEADSHAEALIKDAQGKVTGQDEAIVVESAADTLRRRLMLDQNLPKKTDASLGVRDLQDTERWQTEKHLKDGAEYAERWNTKEQVKLTLLEAIEIAAKNNREFQQQKETLYQAALSLDLEAHSFQTTFRGMLNGSIQSSYGTRRNTGSVVGADGGFTRKFKNGVELTSMLSVDLAKMLTGDRGSSFGLTYDGSLSVPLLRGSGKFIVTEPLTQAERNLVYQVREFEQYKRRFVVTIANSYLGVLRSAQTVQNQEESYKRIVTTTRRSRRMADAGLMTEYQFDQAIQTELNARESWVSAQQGLTRSLEAFRVLLGLPPDADVMPVKEELDKLLTQLRTLSEGVVMADYSGEVPSADAPVELKMPDLKHSGPNEIRPEKALELAFENRPDFLNTMERVEDAQRAVLVAEDSLRAELTIGGNAAIGEGRGVMSGDQPDGKFRPKHGSYGALLNVNLPIERTAERNRYRNSLISLERAVRSFQAAEDQLKQDIHSKLRDMLENRERLVIQIQAVQLAQRRVRSTDMLLQAGRAELRDVLDAQSALTSAQNSLYSAAVSYRINELELQRDLGVLQVSADGLWKELDLTEYK
;
A
#
# COMPACT_ATOMS: atom_id res chain seq x y z
N MET A 1 16.31 -62.68 7.57
CA MET A 1 16.61 -62.00 6.26
C MET A 1 15.44 -61.18 5.77
N LYS A 2 14.20 -61.64 5.69
CA LYS A 2 13.05 -60.89 5.12
C LYS A 2 12.70 -59.54 5.82
N SER A 3 12.92 -59.40 7.14
CA SER A 3 12.60 -58.14 7.85
C SER A 3 13.65 -57.04 7.63
N ARG A 4 14.92 -57.40 7.49
CA ARG A 4 16.03 -56.50 7.21
C ARG A 4 15.97 -55.90 5.77
N ASP A 5 15.58 -56.75 4.82
CA ASP A 5 15.45 -56.37 3.43
C ASP A 5 14.24 -55.45 3.24
N LEU A 6 13.16 -55.64 4.00
CA LEU A 6 11.99 -54.76 4.01
C LEU A 6 12.30 -53.40 4.64
N ALA A 7 13.07 -53.37 5.71
CA ALA A 7 13.49 -52.11 6.37
C ALA A 7 14.48 -51.29 5.53
N LEU A 8 15.44 -51.94 4.90
CA LEU A 8 16.33 -51.32 3.93
C LEU A 8 15.56 -50.80 2.68
N GLY A 9 14.56 -51.53 2.22
CA GLY A 9 13.66 -51.13 1.18
C GLY A 9 12.81 -49.92 1.57
N MET A 10 12.24 -49.87 2.80
CA MET A 10 11.49 -48.73 3.31
C MET A 10 12.39 -47.51 3.58
N MET A 11 13.59 -47.71 4.08
CA MET A 11 14.57 -46.64 4.30
C MET A 11 15.06 -46.06 2.96
N SER A 12 15.25 -46.91 1.95
CA SER A 12 15.51 -46.49 0.55
C SER A 12 14.32 -45.74 -0.07
N LEU A 13 13.09 -46.21 0.18
CA LEU A 13 11.87 -45.56 -0.30
C LEU A 13 11.63 -44.21 0.37
N LEU A 14 11.90 -44.09 1.68
CA LEU A 14 11.85 -42.81 2.41
C LEU A 14 12.91 -41.82 1.92
N LEU A 15 14.09 -42.27 1.53
CA LEU A 15 15.16 -41.45 0.95
C LEU A 15 14.84 -41.01 -0.49
N THR A 16 14.07 -41.79 -1.25
CA THR A 16 13.68 -41.44 -2.64
C THR A 16 12.45 -40.55 -2.72
N VAL A 17 11.58 -40.57 -1.72
CA VAL A 17 10.34 -39.75 -1.68
C VAL A 17 10.63 -38.32 -1.24
N THR A 18 11.69 -38.06 -0.50
CA THR A 18 12.16 -36.69 -0.20
C THR A 18 13.08 -36.19 -1.31
N GLY A 19 12.58 -36.05 -2.52
CA GLY A 19 13.23 -35.20 -3.52
C GLY A 19 13.43 -33.83 -2.89
N CYS A 20 14.70 -33.45 -2.62
CA CYS A 20 15.02 -32.15 -2.07
C CYS A 20 14.53 -31.10 -3.09
N LYS A 21 13.38 -30.48 -2.84
CA LYS A 21 12.95 -29.32 -3.60
C LYS A 21 14.06 -28.26 -3.51
N SER A 22 14.38 -27.62 -4.62
CA SER A 22 15.31 -26.51 -4.62
C SER A 22 14.69 -25.31 -3.90
N THR A 23 15.50 -24.36 -3.45
CA THR A 23 15.00 -23.08 -2.88
C THR A 23 14.10 -22.33 -3.85
N ARG A 24 14.34 -22.49 -5.15
CA ARG A 24 13.50 -21.92 -6.21
C ARG A 24 12.12 -22.59 -6.26
N ASP A 25 12.05 -23.91 -6.11
CA ASP A 25 10.77 -24.62 -6.15
C ASP A 25 9.89 -24.26 -4.95
N TRP A 26 10.51 -24.13 -3.77
CA TRP A 26 9.80 -23.66 -2.57
C TRP A 26 9.26 -22.24 -2.73
N ARG A 27 10.05 -21.34 -3.31
CA ARG A 27 9.60 -19.99 -3.59
C ARG A 27 8.42 -20.00 -4.57
N ASN A 28 8.55 -20.69 -5.71
CA ASN A 28 7.50 -20.72 -6.72
C ASN A 28 6.20 -21.33 -6.19
N GLU A 29 6.29 -22.30 -5.27
CA GLU A 29 5.12 -22.89 -4.60
C GLU A 29 4.44 -21.86 -3.69
N ALA A 30 5.22 -21.14 -2.86
CA ALA A 30 4.71 -20.08 -2.01
C ALA A 30 4.06 -18.95 -2.84
N ASP A 31 4.71 -18.57 -3.95
CA ASP A 31 4.19 -17.53 -4.87
C ASP A 31 2.86 -17.96 -5.47
N SER A 32 2.75 -19.20 -5.97
CA SER A 32 1.51 -19.70 -6.59
C SER A 32 0.35 -19.77 -5.58
N HIS A 33 0.61 -20.15 -4.33
CA HIS A 33 -0.40 -20.19 -3.27
C HIS A 33 -0.84 -18.77 -2.88
N ALA A 34 0.11 -17.85 -2.67
CA ALA A 34 -0.20 -16.48 -2.31
C ALA A 34 -0.99 -15.76 -3.41
N GLU A 35 -0.59 -15.90 -4.68
CA GLU A 35 -1.31 -15.33 -5.83
C GLU A 35 -2.74 -15.86 -5.93
N ALA A 36 -2.96 -17.17 -5.74
CA ALA A 36 -4.30 -17.76 -5.75
C ALA A 36 -5.19 -17.21 -4.63
N LEU A 37 -4.65 -17.04 -3.41
CA LEU A 37 -5.38 -16.50 -2.27
C LEU A 37 -5.71 -15.01 -2.46
N ILE A 38 -4.77 -14.22 -2.97
CA ILE A 38 -4.98 -12.81 -3.28
C ILE A 38 -6.07 -12.66 -4.34
N LYS A 39 -6.00 -13.46 -5.41
CA LYS A 39 -6.99 -13.45 -6.48
C LYS A 39 -8.41 -13.78 -5.97
N ASP A 40 -8.56 -14.79 -5.11
CA ASP A 40 -9.85 -15.12 -4.48
C ASP A 40 -10.37 -13.97 -3.61
N ALA A 41 -9.50 -13.34 -2.84
CA ALA A 41 -9.86 -12.20 -2.00
C ALA A 41 -10.22 -10.94 -2.82
N GLN A 42 -9.49 -10.65 -3.92
CA GLN A 42 -9.81 -9.56 -4.85
C GLN A 42 -11.15 -9.78 -5.54
N GLY A 43 -11.43 -11.02 -6.00
CA GLY A 43 -12.72 -11.36 -6.58
C GLY A 43 -13.90 -11.08 -5.65
N LYS A 44 -13.71 -11.25 -4.34
CA LYS A 44 -14.73 -10.92 -3.31
C LYS A 44 -14.88 -9.42 -3.06
N VAL A 45 -13.83 -8.61 -3.23
CA VAL A 45 -13.79 -7.18 -2.89
C VAL A 45 -14.12 -6.29 -4.08
N THR A 46 -13.45 -6.52 -5.22
CA THR A 46 -13.52 -5.64 -6.40
C THR A 46 -14.19 -6.28 -7.60
N GLY A 47 -14.34 -7.59 -7.61
CA GLY A 47 -14.77 -8.35 -8.79
C GLY A 47 -13.73 -8.35 -9.93
N GLN A 48 -12.52 -7.86 -9.70
CA GLN A 48 -11.42 -7.79 -10.66
C GLN A 48 -10.32 -8.78 -10.29
N ASP A 49 -9.72 -9.39 -11.31
CA ASP A 49 -8.60 -10.32 -11.19
C ASP A 49 -7.31 -9.60 -11.63
N GLU A 50 -6.68 -8.86 -10.74
CA GLU A 50 -5.41 -8.20 -11.03
C GLU A 50 -4.24 -9.01 -10.47
N ALA A 51 -3.26 -9.34 -11.32
CA ALA A 51 -2.04 -10.00 -10.87
C ALA A 51 -1.16 -9.01 -10.06
N ILE A 52 -0.91 -9.33 -8.79
CA ILE A 52 0.00 -8.55 -7.94
C ILE A 52 1.39 -9.20 -8.01
N VAL A 53 2.31 -8.52 -8.69
CA VAL A 53 3.70 -8.96 -8.83
C VAL A 53 4.56 -8.24 -7.80
N VAL A 54 5.23 -9.00 -6.95
CA VAL A 54 6.14 -8.48 -5.90
C VAL A 54 7.59 -8.48 -6.36
N GLU A 55 7.95 -9.30 -7.35
CA GLU A 55 9.31 -9.36 -7.87
C GLU A 55 9.73 -8.05 -8.57
N SER A 56 10.93 -7.58 -8.24
CA SER A 56 11.54 -6.42 -8.90
C SER A 56 11.92 -6.74 -10.35
N ALA A 57 11.74 -5.78 -11.25
CA ALA A 57 12.26 -5.89 -12.60
C ALA A 57 13.79 -5.78 -12.61
N ALA A 58 14.44 -6.54 -13.49
CA ALA A 58 15.90 -6.47 -13.70
C ALA A 58 16.34 -5.13 -14.32
N ASP A 59 15.51 -4.59 -15.20
CA ASP A 59 15.73 -3.30 -15.85
C ASP A 59 14.63 -2.32 -15.44
N THR A 60 14.98 -1.30 -14.68
CA THR A 60 14.06 -0.27 -14.17
C THR A 60 14.41 1.09 -14.78
N LEU A 61 13.42 1.95 -14.95
CA LEU A 61 13.65 3.31 -15.42
C LEU A 61 14.64 4.07 -14.51
N ARG A 62 14.53 3.88 -13.18
CA ARG A 62 15.49 4.46 -12.22
C ARG A 62 16.93 4.05 -12.53
N ARG A 63 17.18 2.76 -12.74
CA ARG A 63 18.52 2.22 -13.04
C ARG A 63 19.07 2.81 -14.33
N ARG A 64 18.27 2.85 -15.40
CA ARG A 64 18.65 3.44 -16.69
C ARG A 64 18.99 4.92 -16.57
N LEU A 65 18.16 5.71 -15.91
CA LEU A 65 18.45 7.14 -15.68
C LEU A 65 19.75 7.33 -14.91
N MET A 66 20.01 6.53 -13.88
CA MET A 66 21.26 6.63 -13.12
C MET A 66 22.50 6.31 -13.96
N LEU A 67 22.41 5.35 -14.88
CA LEU A 67 23.51 4.95 -15.76
C LEU A 67 23.67 5.92 -16.95
N ASP A 68 22.60 6.22 -17.66
CA ASP A 68 22.64 6.98 -18.92
C ASP A 68 22.93 8.47 -18.70
N GLN A 69 22.44 9.04 -17.59
CA GLN A 69 22.69 10.43 -17.19
C GLN A 69 23.88 10.57 -16.24
N ASN A 70 24.61 9.46 -15.96
CA ASN A 70 25.78 9.44 -15.07
C ASN A 70 25.53 10.12 -13.71
N LEU A 71 24.39 9.82 -13.07
CA LEU A 71 24.00 10.43 -11.81
C LEU A 71 24.85 9.92 -10.64
N PRO A 72 25.12 10.75 -9.61
CA PRO A 72 25.96 10.38 -8.48
C PRO A 72 25.33 9.25 -7.67
N LYS A 73 26.13 8.22 -7.37
CA LYS A 73 25.76 7.07 -6.53
C LYS A 73 26.86 6.74 -5.55
N LYS A 74 26.52 6.23 -4.36
CA LYS A 74 27.52 5.82 -3.38
C LYS A 74 28.00 4.37 -3.62
N THR A 75 27.06 3.45 -3.95
CA THR A 75 27.34 2.03 -4.15
C THR A 75 26.45 1.48 -5.26
N ASP A 76 26.75 0.27 -5.74
CA ASP A 76 25.93 -0.41 -6.76
C ASP A 76 24.54 -0.81 -6.25
N ALA A 77 24.33 -0.90 -4.93
CA ALA A 77 23.00 -1.05 -4.33
C ALA A 77 21.99 0.04 -4.77
N SER A 78 22.49 1.23 -5.16
CA SER A 78 21.63 2.31 -5.69
C SER A 78 21.01 1.97 -7.04
N LEU A 79 21.61 1.02 -7.79
CA LEU A 79 21.13 0.55 -9.09
C LEU A 79 20.10 -0.59 -8.97
N GLY A 80 19.96 -1.21 -7.80
CA GLY A 80 19.02 -2.28 -7.53
C GLY A 80 19.69 -3.60 -7.18
N VAL A 81 18.87 -4.63 -6.97
CA VAL A 81 19.31 -5.96 -6.48
C VAL A 81 20.21 -6.67 -7.49
N ARG A 82 20.01 -6.45 -8.78
CA ARG A 82 20.82 -7.06 -9.86
C ARG A 82 22.31 -6.73 -9.75
N ASP A 83 22.63 -5.54 -9.27
CA ASP A 83 24.00 -5.01 -9.23
C ASP A 83 24.69 -5.25 -7.87
N LEU A 84 24.07 -6.03 -6.97
CA LEU A 84 24.69 -6.45 -5.72
C LEU A 84 25.73 -7.53 -5.96
N GLN A 85 26.76 -7.57 -5.09
CA GLN A 85 27.75 -8.64 -5.12
C GLN A 85 27.12 -9.99 -4.78
N ASP A 86 27.30 -10.97 -5.63
CA ASP A 86 26.84 -12.33 -5.40
C ASP A 86 27.61 -12.97 -4.24
N THR A 87 26.86 -13.63 -3.33
CA THR A 87 27.41 -14.57 -2.37
C THR A 87 27.18 -16.00 -2.87
N GLU A 88 27.95 -16.99 -2.37
CA GLU A 88 27.86 -18.40 -2.83
C GLU A 88 26.44 -18.96 -2.95
N ARG A 89 25.48 -18.44 -2.19
CA ARG A 89 24.09 -18.92 -2.15
C ARG A 89 23.07 -17.92 -2.68
N TRP A 90 23.50 -16.73 -3.09
CA TRP A 90 22.63 -15.70 -3.61
C TRP A 90 22.39 -15.91 -5.11
N GLN A 91 21.13 -15.97 -5.52
CA GLN A 91 20.73 -16.21 -6.91
C GLN A 91 19.97 -15.01 -7.48
N THR A 92 20.65 -13.90 -7.65
CA THR A 92 20.07 -12.61 -8.04
C THR A 92 19.31 -12.67 -9.37
N GLU A 93 19.88 -13.35 -10.38
CA GLU A 93 19.31 -13.33 -11.73
C GLU A 93 18.03 -14.15 -11.90
N LYS A 94 17.79 -15.13 -11.03
CA LYS A 94 16.67 -16.09 -11.19
C LYS A 94 15.32 -15.58 -10.71
N HIS A 95 15.27 -14.51 -9.92
CA HIS A 95 14.06 -13.92 -9.37
C HIS A 95 13.81 -12.48 -9.81
N LEU A 96 14.60 -11.97 -10.75
CA LEU A 96 14.33 -10.68 -11.39
C LEU A 96 13.56 -10.90 -12.68
N LYS A 97 12.47 -10.16 -12.87
CA LYS A 97 11.72 -10.15 -14.13
C LYS A 97 12.39 -9.22 -15.13
N ASP A 98 12.33 -9.57 -16.41
CA ASP A 98 12.79 -8.68 -17.47
C ASP A 98 11.84 -7.50 -17.59
N GLY A 99 12.39 -6.30 -17.47
CA GLY A 99 11.67 -5.03 -17.59
C GLY A 99 12.07 -4.23 -18.83
N ALA A 100 12.81 -4.83 -19.75
CA ALA A 100 13.39 -4.13 -20.92
C ALA A 100 12.32 -3.43 -21.77
N GLU A 101 11.23 -4.10 -22.10
CA GLU A 101 10.14 -3.54 -22.91
C GLU A 101 9.55 -2.27 -22.28
N TYR A 102 9.41 -2.26 -20.97
CA TYR A 102 8.91 -1.09 -20.25
C TYR A 102 9.95 0.04 -20.22
N ALA A 103 11.22 -0.29 -19.96
CA ALA A 103 12.26 0.70 -19.79
C ALA A 103 12.73 1.31 -21.13
N GLU A 104 12.60 0.60 -22.24
CA GLU A 104 12.93 1.08 -23.59
C GLU A 104 11.97 2.16 -24.11
N ARG A 105 10.80 2.31 -23.52
CA ARG A 105 9.78 3.28 -23.94
C ARG A 105 10.27 4.74 -23.90
N TRP A 106 11.23 5.06 -23.03
CA TRP A 106 11.78 6.42 -22.88
C TRP A 106 13.25 6.50 -23.27
N ASN A 107 13.61 7.55 -24.01
CA ASN A 107 15.02 7.90 -24.25
C ASN A 107 15.63 8.55 -23.00
N THR A 108 16.28 7.75 -22.17
CA THR A 108 16.86 8.16 -20.87
C THR A 108 18.11 9.02 -20.98
N LYS A 109 18.70 9.17 -22.20
CA LYS A 109 19.85 10.05 -22.46
C LYS A 109 19.45 11.52 -22.63
N GLU A 110 18.18 11.78 -22.89
CA GLU A 110 17.63 13.11 -23.05
C GLU A 110 16.61 13.41 -21.95
N GLN A 111 16.10 14.64 -21.95
CA GLN A 111 15.03 15.02 -21.03
C GLN A 111 13.76 14.21 -21.29
N VAL A 112 13.35 13.43 -20.29
CA VAL A 112 12.12 12.63 -20.34
C VAL A 112 10.92 13.51 -20.02
N LYS A 113 10.01 13.67 -20.97
CA LYS A 113 8.73 14.37 -20.76
C LYS A 113 7.64 13.35 -20.49
N LEU A 114 6.91 13.55 -19.40
CA LEU A 114 5.88 12.63 -18.94
C LEU A 114 4.50 13.28 -18.97
N THR A 115 3.53 12.58 -19.51
CA THR A 115 2.11 12.85 -19.29
C THR A 115 1.71 12.41 -17.88
N LEU A 116 0.56 12.85 -17.41
CA LEU A 116 0.06 12.48 -16.09
C LEU A 116 -0.13 10.94 -15.96
N LEU A 117 -0.68 10.30 -16.99
CA LEU A 117 -0.87 8.85 -17.01
C LEU A 117 0.47 8.08 -16.95
N GLU A 118 1.45 8.50 -17.75
CA GLU A 118 2.79 7.92 -17.72
C GLU A 118 3.49 8.12 -16.36
N ALA A 119 3.33 9.29 -15.75
CA ALA A 119 3.87 9.57 -14.43
C ALA A 119 3.31 8.61 -13.36
N ILE A 120 2.01 8.30 -13.43
CA ILE A 120 1.36 7.35 -12.52
C ILE A 120 1.82 5.92 -12.78
N GLU A 121 1.90 5.50 -14.03
CA GLU A 121 2.43 4.18 -14.41
C GLU A 121 3.87 3.98 -13.90
N ILE A 122 4.74 4.97 -14.11
CA ILE A 122 6.11 4.96 -13.59
C ILE A 122 6.11 4.88 -12.06
N ALA A 123 5.29 5.69 -11.40
CA ALA A 123 5.21 5.71 -9.95
C ALA A 123 4.70 4.38 -9.39
N ALA A 124 3.68 3.74 -9.99
CA ALA A 124 3.18 2.43 -9.57
C ALA A 124 4.25 1.33 -9.64
N LYS A 125 5.21 1.45 -10.58
CA LYS A 125 6.30 0.48 -10.74
C LYS A 125 7.55 0.80 -9.91
N ASN A 126 7.87 2.08 -9.67
CA ASN A 126 9.14 2.49 -9.07
C ASN A 126 9.00 3.10 -7.66
N ASN A 127 7.80 3.55 -7.24
CA ASN A 127 7.62 4.14 -5.91
C ASN A 127 7.76 3.07 -4.82
N ARG A 128 8.61 3.37 -3.82
CA ARG A 128 8.97 2.42 -2.77
C ARG A 128 7.81 2.09 -1.84
N GLU A 129 7.00 3.09 -1.51
CA GLU A 129 5.84 2.92 -0.63
C GLU A 129 4.77 2.07 -1.32
N PHE A 130 4.55 2.28 -2.62
CA PHE A 130 3.63 1.47 -3.41
C PHE A 130 4.06 0.00 -3.46
N GLN A 131 5.37 -0.27 -3.65
CA GLN A 131 5.90 -1.63 -3.59
C GLN A 131 5.75 -2.24 -2.18
N GLN A 132 6.02 -1.47 -1.13
CA GLN A 132 5.84 -1.94 0.25
C GLN A 132 4.38 -2.31 0.56
N GLN A 133 3.41 -1.60 0.03
CA GLN A 133 1.99 -1.96 0.20
C GLN A 133 1.64 -3.28 -0.52
N LYS A 134 2.19 -3.51 -1.71
CA LYS A 134 2.07 -4.82 -2.41
C LYS A 134 2.69 -5.94 -1.57
N GLU A 135 3.88 -5.73 -1.03
CA GLU A 135 4.58 -6.69 -0.18
C GLU A 135 3.77 -7.02 1.09
N THR A 136 3.15 -6.01 1.72
CA THR A 136 2.31 -6.20 2.90
C THR A 136 1.09 -7.07 2.59
N LEU A 137 0.43 -6.83 1.46
CA LEU A 137 -0.67 -7.67 1.00
C LEU A 137 -0.22 -9.11 0.75
N TYR A 138 0.93 -9.28 0.12
CA TYR A 138 1.50 -10.59 -0.14
C TYR A 138 1.86 -11.34 1.15
N GLN A 139 2.43 -10.67 2.14
CA GLN A 139 2.71 -11.24 3.47
C GLN A 139 1.43 -11.69 4.19
N ALA A 140 0.33 -10.96 4.03
CA ALA A 140 -0.97 -11.38 4.59
C ALA A 140 -1.47 -12.67 3.93
N ALA A 141 -1.28 -12.83 2.62
CA ALA A 141 -1.63 -14.07 1.92
C ALA A 141 -0.78 -15.25 2.38
N LEU A 142 0.54 -15.07 2.56
CA LEU A 142 1.41 -16.11 3.12
C LEU A 142 1.02 -16.50 4.56
N SER A 143 0.56 -15.53 5.35
CA SER A 143 0.07 -15.78 6.71
C SER A 143 -1.21 -16.61 6.69
N LEU A 144 -2.11 -16.35 5.76
CA LEU A 144 -3.31 -17.17 5.56
C LEU A 144 -2.97 -18.58 5.10
N ASP A 145 -2.02 -18.74 4.17
CA ASP A 145 -1.56 -20.06 3.71
C ASP A 145 -1.01 -20.88 4.88
N LEU A 146 -0.22 -20.27 5.77
CA LEU A 146 0.29 -20.92 7.00
C LEU A 146 -0.84 -21.38 7.92
N GLU A 147 -1.86 -20.55 8.17
CA GLU A 147 -3.01 -20.94 9.00
C GLU A 147 -3.84 -22.04 8.33
N ALA A 148 -4.05 -21.97 7.02
CA ALA A 148 -4.73 -23.02 6.27
C ALA A 148 -3.98 -24.35 6.30
N HIS A 149 -2.63 -24.30 6.24
CA HIS A 149 -1.76 -25.45 6.33
C HIS A 149 -1.91 -26.20 7.66
N SER A 150 -2.21 -25.51 8.77
CA SER A 150 -2.42 -26.12 10.08
C SER A 150 -3.57 -27.15 10.11
N PHE A 151 -4.53 -27.06 9.17
CA PHE A 151 -5.66 -27.98 9.00
C PHE A 151 -5.44 -29.03 7.91
N GLN A 152 -4.28 -29.02 7.25
CA GLN A 152 -3.88 -30.02 6.27
C GLN A 152 -3.14 -31.18 6.96
N THR A 153 -2.86 -32.24 6.22
CA THR A 153 -2.03 -33.35 6.71
C THR A 153 -0.57 -32.94 6.57
N THR A 154 0.10 -32.79 7.70
CA THR A 154 1.52 -32.43 7.77
C THR A 154 2.37 -33.68 7.92
N PHE A 155 3.23 -33.97 6.95
CA PHE A 155 4.15 -35.09 6.97
C PHE A 155 5.48 -34.66 7.59
N ARG A 156 6.06 -35.53 8.41
CA ARG A 156 7.36 -35.34 9.04
C ARG A 156 8.23 -36.57 8.81
N GLY A 157 9.47 -36.35 8.43
CA GLY A 157 10.50 -37.38 8.38
C GLY A 157 11.75 -36.90 9.12
N MET A 158 12.37 -37.75 9.93
CA MET A 158 13.59 -37.45 10.65
C MET A 158 14.54 -38.64 10.57
N LEU A 159 15.82 -38.34 10.34
CA LEU A 159 16.90 -39.31 10.47
C LEU A 159 17.76 -38.89 11.67
N ASN A 160 17.98 -39.81 12.60
CA ASN A 160 18.81 -39.56 13.75
C ASN A 160 19.91 -40.62 13.86
N GLY A 161 21.04 -40.25 14.44
CA GLY A 161 22.13 -41.15 14.72
C GLY A 161 22.80 -40.77 16.02
N SER A 162 23.01 -41.71 16.89
CA SER A 162 23.71 -41.47 18.15
C SER A 162 24.70 -42.60 18.47
N ILE A 163 25.81 -42.22 19.12
CA ILE A 163 26.82 -43.12 19.65
C ILE A 163 26.98 -42.80 21.13
N GLN A 164 26.90 -43.83 21.96
CA GLN A 164 27.05 -43.70 23.40
C GLN A 164 28.07 -44.71 23.92
N SER A 165 28.90 -44.26 24.85
CA SER A 165 29.85 -45.09 25.54
C SER A 165 29.54 -45.07 27.05
N SER A 166 29.33 -46.23 27.63
CA SER A 166 29.10 -46.40 29.07
C SER A 166 30.33 -47.06 29.72
N TYR A 167 30.76 -46.50 30.81
CA TYR A 167 31.90 -46.98 31.60
C TYR A 167 31.37 -47.63 32.87
N GLY A 168 31.48 -48.97 32.94
CA GLY A 168 31.27 -49.80 34.12
C GLY A 168 32.50 -50.64 34.36
N THR A 169 32.33 -51.94 34.74
CA THR A 169 33.44 -52.94 34.85
C THR A 169 34.11 -53.16 33.46
N ARG A 170 33.40 -52.89 32.33
CA ARG A 170 33.94 -52.87 30.96
C ARG A 170 33.36 -51.66 30.22
N ARG A 171 34.17 -51.13 29.31
CA ARG A 171 33.67 -50.08 28.41
C ARG A 171 32.77 -50.70 27.35
N ASN A 172 31.50 -50.32 27.36
CA ASN A 172 30.55 -50.68 26.31
C ASN A 172 30.22 -49.46 25.45
N THR A 173 30.41 -49.56 24.16
CA THR A 173 30.08 -48.52 23.19
C THR A 173 29.08 -49.09 22.20
N GLY A 174 27.97 -48.40 22.04
CA GLY A 174 26.94 -48.73 21.05
C GLY A 174 26.60 -47.54 20.17
N SER A 175 25.97 -47.82 19.06
CA SER A 175 25.40 -46.82 18.12
C SER A 175 24.00 -47.22 17.74
N VAL A 176 23.14 -46.22 17.47
CA VAL A 176 21.84 -46.41 16.87
C VAL A 176 21.66 -45.40 15.72
N VAL A 177 21.12 -45.90 14.64
CA VAL A 177 20.63 -45.05 13.55
C VAL A 177 19.14 -45.31 13.45
N GLY A 178 18.36 -44.23 13.62
CA GLY A 178 16.90 -44.26 13.55
C GLY A 178 16.37 -43.44 12.37
N ALA A 179 15.24 -43.89 11.86
CA ALA A 179 14.45 -43.15 10.88
C ALA A 179 12.99 -43.10 11.35
N ASP A 180 12.48 -41.92 11.54
CA ASP A 180 11.10 -41.68 11.95
C ASP A 180 10.33 -41.05 10.78
N GLY A 181 9.14 -41.56 10.47
CA GLY A 181 8.26 -41.01 9.48
C GLY A 181 6.82 -41.02 9.98
N GLY A 182 6.12 -39.90 9.80
CA GLY A 182 4.75 -39.82 10.28
C GLY A 182 3.99 -38.64 9.73
N PHE A 183 2.75 -38.54 10.16
CA PHE A 183 1.91 -37.40 9.84
C PHE A 183 1.08 -36.97 11.06
N THR A 184 0.76 -35.68 11.05
CA THR A 184 -0.19 -35.09 12.00
C THR A 184 -1.30 -34.40 11.19
N ARG A 185 -2.55 -34.54 11.61
CA ARG A 185 -3.69 -33.88 11.02
C ARG A 185 -4.61 -33.33 12.09
N LYS A 186 -4.85 -32.02 12.04
CA LYS A 186 -5.85 -31.34 12.85
C LYS A 186 -7.10 -31.13 12.00
N PHE A 187 -8.24 -31.59 12.50
CA PHE A 187 -9.53 -31.45 11.84
C PHE A 187 -10.22 -30.17 12.30
N LYS A 188 -11.08 -29.60 11.43
CA LYS A 188 -11.82 -28.35 11.71
C LYS A 188 -12.80 -28.46 12.90
N ASN A 189 -13.08 -29.65 13.43
CA ASN A 189 -13.86 -29.88 14.66
C ASN A 189 -13.01 -29.98 15.94
N GLY A 190 -11.68 -29.84 15.84
CA GLY A 190 -10.74 -29.91 16.95
C GLY A 190 -10.12 -31.29 17.19
N VAL A 191 -10.54 -32.32 16.45
CA VAL A 191 -9.90 -33.65 16.53
C VAL A 191 -8.49 -33.58 15.96
N GLU A 192 -7.53 -34.16 16.70
CA GLU A 192 -6.13 -34.27 16.26
C GLU A 192 -5.73 -35.73 16.15
N LEU A 193 -5.18 -36.09 15.01
CA LEU A 193 -4.67 -37.43 14.70
C LEU A 193 -3.18 -37.34 14.41
N THR A 194 -2.38 -38.10 15.15
CA THR A 194 -0.94 -38.26 14.91
C THR A 194 -0.64 -39.74 14.65
N SER A 195 0.20 -39.99 13.66
CA SER A 195 0.66 -41.35 13.33
C SER A 195 2.14 -41.29 13.01
N MET A 196 2.94 -42.10 13.68
CA MET A 196 4.39 -42.15 13.51
C MET A 196 4.85 -43.61 13.40
N LEU A 197 5.73 -43.85 12.45
CA LEU A 197 6.44 -45.11 12.29
C LEU A 197 7.93 -44.85 12.48
N SER A 198 8.56 -45.57 13.39
CA SER A 198 9.99 -45.45 13.70
C SER A 198 10.71 -46.75 13.43
N VAL A 199 11.87 -46.63 12.83
CA VAL A 199 12.77 -47.76 12.51
C VAL A 199 14.13 -47.45 13.13
N ASP A 200 14.63 -48.40 13.98
CA ASP A 200 15.91 -48.27 14.64
C ASP A 200 16.86 -49.40 14.26
N LEU A 201 18.11 -49.06 13.98
CA LEU A 201 19.19 -50.02 13.78
C LEU A 201 20.26 -49.77 14.86
N ALA A 202 20.26 -50.60 15.90
CA ALA A 202 21.23 -50.53 16.97
C ALA A 202 22.40 -51.48 16.69
N LYS A 203 23.64 -51.05 16.96
CA LYS A 203 24.86 -51.83 16.79
C LYS A 203 25.80 -51.61 17.94
N MET A 204 26.24 -52.74 18.57
CA MET A 204 27.34 -52.70 19.54
C MET A 204 28.68 -52.59 18.84
N LEU A 205 29.51 -51.63 19.26
CA LEU A 205 30.85 -51.37 18.71
C LEU A 205 31.96 -52.01 19.56
N THR A 206 31.68 -52.34 20.82
CA THR A 206 32.59 -53.04 21.75
C THR A 206 31.89 -54.24 22.37
N GLY A 207 32.64 -55.27 22.81
CA GLY A 207 32.10 -56.52 23.37
C GLY A 207 31.59 -57.45 22.28
N ASP A 208 30.49 -58.16 22.54
CA ASP A 208 29.78 -58.98 21.56
C ASP A 208 29.17 -58.05 20.51
N ARG A 209 29.74 -58.01 19.34
CA ARG A 209 29.40 -57.04 18.24
C ARG A 209 28.05 -57.38 17.59
N GLY A 210 27.02 -57.49 18.40
CA GLY A 210 25.66 -57.72 17.95
C GLY A 210 25.06 -56.48 17.25
N SER A 211 24.08 -56.72 16.40
CA SER A 211 23.21 -55.69 15.87
C SER A 211 21.74 -56.11 15.96
N SER A 212 20.86 -55.21 16.36
CA SER A 212 19.43 -55.46 16.45
C SER A 212 18.62 -54.38 15.70
N PHE A 213 17.50 -54.83 15.18
CA PHE A 213 16.54 -54.00 14.48
C PHE A 213 15.32 -53.71 15.34
N GLY A 214 14.88 -52.47 15.39
CA GLY A 214 13.63 -52.04 16.03
C GLY A 214 12.65 -51.51 14.99
N LEU A 215 11.37 -51.78 15.21
CA LEU A 215 10.26 -51.19 14.45
C LEU A 215 9.15 -50.87 15.42
N THR A 216 8.77 -49.59 15.48
CA THR A 216 7.66 -49.14 16.33
C THR A 216 6.67 -48.31 15.52
N TYR A 217 5.43 -48.44 15.88
CA TYR A 217 4.34 -47.58 15.40
C TYR A 217 3.68 -46.95 16.62
N ASP A 218 3.57 -45.61 16.59
CA ASP A 218 2.89 -44.80 17.58
C ASP A 218 1.77 -44.04 16.91
N GLY A 219 0.54 -44.29 17.32
CA GLY A 219 -0.65 -43.57 16.88
C GLY A 219 -1.35 -42.92 18.05
N SER A 220 -1.80 -41.69 17.90
CA SER A 220 -2.62 -41.01 18.91
C SER A 220 -3.77 -40.25 18.26
N LEU A 221 -4.92 -40.27 18.93
CA LEU A 221 -6.12 -39.54 18.59
C LEU A 221 -6.54 -38.73 19.82
N SER A 222 -6.80 -37.44 19.63
CA SER A 222 -7.30 -36.53 20.67
C SER A 222 -8.59 -35.86 20.19
N VAL A 223 -9.64 -35.92 21.00
CA VAL A 223 -10.96 -35.39 20.69
C VAL A 223 -11.41 -34.47 21.82
N PRO A 224 -11.37 -33.15 21.65
CA PRO A 224 -11.92 -32.21 22.62
C PRO A 224 -13.46 -32.28 22.58
N LEU A 225 -14.12 -32.35 23.75
CA LEU A 225 -15.57 -32.46 23.86
C LEU A 225 -16.25 -31.18 24.40
N LEU A 226 -15.54 -30.38 25.20
CA LEU A 226 -16.04 -29.14 25.79
C LEU A 226 -15.21 -27.95 25.33
N ARG A 227 -14.24 -27.48 26.13
CA ARG A 227 -13.37 -26.37 25.77
C ARG A 227 -12.56 -26.71 24.51
N GLY A 228 -12.49 -25.77 23.56
CA GLY A 228 -11.74 -25.96 22.33
C GLY A 228 -12.41 -26.92 21.34
N SER A 229 -13.69 -27.28 21.56
CA SER A 229 -14.47 -28.12 20.65
C SER A 229 -15.37 -27.29 19.74
N GLY A 230 -15.69 -27.88 18.59
CA GLY A 230 -16.60 -27.28 17.62
C GLY A 230 -15.90 -26.45 16.55
N LYS A 231 -16.46 -26.52 15.33
CA LYS A 231 -15.87 -25.92 14.15
C LYS A 231 -15.61 -24.42 14.32
N PHE A 232 -16.57 -23.68 14.90
CA PHE A 232 -16.48 -22.24 15.06
C PHE A 232 -15.23 -21.82 15.90
N ILE A 233 -15.04 -22.45 17.06
CA ILE A 233 -13.92 -22.12 17.96
C ILE A 233 -12.58 -22.53 17.35
N VAL A 234 -12.53 -23.73 16.76
CA VAL A 234 -11.30 -24.32 16.23
C VAL A 234 -10.82 -23.59 14.98
N THR A 235 -11.74 -23.15 14.12
CA THR A 235 -11.40 -22.47 12.86
C THR A 235 -11.33 -20.94 12.99
N GLU A 236 -11.54 -20.35 14.18
CA GLU A 236 -11.50 -18.88 14.31
C GLU A 236 -10.14 -18.27 13.90
N PRO A 237 -8.96 -18.85 14.20
CA PRO A 237 -7.70 -18.31 13.69
C PRO A 237 -7.65 -18.27 12.15
N LEU A 238 -8.15 -19.32 11.48
CA LEU A 238 -8.24 -19.38 10.03
C LEU A 238 -9.21 -18.32 9.48
N THR A 239 -10.40 -18.21 10.08
CA THR A 239 -11.41 -17.20 9.71
C THR A 239 -10.85 -15.78 9.87
N GLN A 240 -10.12 -15.52 10.97
CA GLN A 240 -9.49 -14.23 11.19
C GLN A 240 -8.38 -13.95 10.16
N ALA A 241 -7.59 -14.96 9.78
CA ALA A 241 -6.57 -14.82 8.74
C ALA A 241 -7.21 -14.54 7.35
N GLU A 242 -8.31 -15.23 7.01
CA GLU A 242 -9.09 -14.97 5.79
C GLU A 242 -9.62 -13.52 5.76
N ARG A 243 -10.17 -13.04 6.87
CA ARG A 243 -10.67 -11.66 6.99
C ARG A 243 -9.54 -10.64 6.94
N ASN A 244 -8.41 -10.93 7.59
CA ASN A 244 -7.24 -10.05 7.53
C ASN A 244 -6.72 -9.88 6.09
N LEU A 245 -6.73 -10.94 5.27
CA LEU A 245 -6.38 -10.81 3.86
C LEU A 245 -7.37 -9.91 3.10
N VAL A 246 -8.69 -10.06 3.33
CA VAL A 246 -9.72 -9.18 2.74
C VAL A 246 -9.50 -7.73 3.17
N TYR A 247 -9.17 -7.48 4.44
CA TYR A 247 -8.86 -6.13 4.94
C TYR A 247 -7.64 -5.54 4.24
N GLN A 248 -6.59 -6.33 4.05
CA GLN A 248 -5.39 -5.86 3.34
C GLN A 248 -5.66 -5.59 1.85
N VAL A 249 -6.50 -6.38 1.18
CA VAL A 249 -6.96 -6.08 -0.20
C VAL A 249 -7.68 -4.73 -0.23
N ARG A 250 -8.63 -4.49 0.69
CA ARG A 250 -9.38 -3.23 0.77
C ARG A 250 -8.47 -2.04 1.11
N GLU A 251 -7.51 -2.23 2.01
CA GLU A 251 -6.52 -1.20 2.36
C GLU A 251 -5.62 -0.87 1.17
N PHE A 252 -5.21 -1.87 0.40
CA PHE A 252 -4.44 -1.67 -0.83
C PHE A 252 -5.25 -0.94 -1.90
N GLU A 253 -6.54 -1.29 -2.10
CA GLU A 253 -7.44 -0.56 -3.01
C GLU A 253 -7.57 0.92 -2.62
N GLN A 254 -7.78 1.20 -1.35
CA GLN A 254 -7.86 2.58 -0.85
C GLN A 254 -6.50 3.31 -0.98
N TYR A 255 -5.40 2.59 -0.80
CA TYR A 255 -4.06 3.13 -1.01
C TYR A 255 -3.84 3.49 -2.49
N LYS A 256 -4.19 2.62 -3.45
CA LYS A 256 -4.10 2.92 -4.90
C LYS A 256 -4.81 4.25 -5.24
N ARG A 257 -6.02 4.43 -4.74
CA ARG A 257 -6.79 5.68 -4.95
C ARG A 257 -6.10 6.91 -4.38
N ARG A 258 -5.60 6.82 -3.14
CA ARG A 258 -4.83 7.92 -2.51
C ARG A 258 -3.55 8.21 -3.27
N PHE A 259 -2.86 7.19 -3.71
CA PHE A 259 -1.61 7.28 -4.44
C PHE A 259 -1.77 8.04 -5.76
N VAL A 260 -2.76 7.69 -6.57
CA VAL A 260 -3.07 8.37 -7.84
C VAL A 260 -3.35 9.86 -7.61
N VAL A 261 -4.17 10.20 -6.63
CA VAL A 261 -4.48 11.61 -6.30
C VAL A 261 -3.22 12.36 -5.84
N THR A 262 -2.35 11.71 -5.06
CA THR A 262 -1.06 12.29 -4.61
C THR A 262 -0.14 12.59 -5.79
N ILE A 263 0.00 11.64 -6.75
CA ILE A 263 0.80 11.85 -7.96
C ILE A 263 0.20 12.98 -8.81
N ALA A 264 -1.13 12.99 -9.01
CA ALA A 264 -1.81 14.03 -9.77
C ALA A 264 -1.60 15.42 -9.15
N ASN A 265 -1.71 15.53 -7.82
CA ASN A 265 -1.46 16.79 -7.10
C ASN A 265 0.00 17.26 -7.28
N SER A 266 0.97 16.37 -7.14
CA SER A 266 2.38 16.69 -7.34
C SER A 266 2.68 17.10 -8.79
N TYR A 267 2.14 16.37 -9.76
CA TYR A 267 2.27 16.64 -11.20
C TYR A 267 1.71 18.03 -11.57
N LEU A 268 0.46 18.31 -11.20
CA LEU A 268 -0.19 19.60 -11.45
C LEU A 268 0.48 20.73 -10.64
N GLY A 269 1.00 20.41 -9.45
CA GLY A 269 1.80 21.33 -8.64
C GLY A 269 3.08 21.79 -9.34
N VAL A 270 3.80 20.87 -10.01
CA VAL A 270 4.98 21.20 -10.83
C VAL A 270 4.59 22.07 -12.02
N LEU A 271 3.52 21.74 -12.74
CA LEU A 271 3.04 22.54 -13.86
C LEU A 271 2.65 23.96 -13.44
N ARG A 272 1.95 24.10 -12.29
CA ARG A 272 1.65 25.40 -11.70
C ARG A 272 2.91 26.19 -11.36
N SER A 273 3.92 25.53 -10.77
CA SER A 273 5.20 26.16 -10.43
C SER A 273 5.95 26.63 -11.68
N ALA A 274 5.94 25.82 -12.77
CA ALA A 274 6.52 26.20 -14.05
C ALA A 274 5.81 27.42 -14.66
N GLN A 275 4.48 27.46 -14.59
CA GLN A 275 3.71 28.61 -15.04
C GLN A 275 3.98 29.87 -14.21
N THR A 276 4.14 29.69 -12.88
CA THR A 276 4.52 30.80 -12.00
C THR A 276 5.88 31.40 -12.39
N VAL A 277 6.88 30.56 -12.71
CA VAL A 277 8.17 31.03 -13.22
C VAL A 277 7.99 31.85 -14.51
N GLN A 278 7.21 31.36 -15.46
CA GLN A 278 6.94 32.08 -16.70
C GLN A 278 6.25 33.42 -16.46
N ASN A 279 5.21 33.46 -15.61
CA ASN A 279 4.51 34.69 -15.25
C ASN A 279 5.44 35.72 -14.57
N GLN A 280 6.32 35.26 -13.67
CA GLN A 280 7.29 36.12 -12.99
C GLN A 280 8.38 36.63 -13.94
N GLU A 281 8.84 35.79 -14.86
CA GLU A 281 9.79 36.20 -15.90
C GLU A 281 9.20 37.29 -16.80
N GLU A 282 7.98 37.10 -17.29
CA GLU A 282 7.29 38.11 -18.09
C GLU A 282 7.02 39.40 -17.33
N SER A 283 6.64 39.28 -16.04
CA SER A 283 6.47 40.42 -15.15
C SER A 283 7.78 41.20 -14.98
N TYR A 284 8.88 40.51 -14.69
CA TYR A 284 10.20 41.11 -14.56
C TYR A 284 10.60 41.84 -15.86
N LYS A 285 10.45 41.21 -17.03
CA LYS A 285 10.74 41.84 -18.33
C LYS A 285 9.91 43.12 -18.58
N ARG A 286 8.62 43.09 -18.20
CA ARG A 286 7.75 44.29 -18.32
C ARG A 286 8.22 45.39 -17.38
N ILE A 287 8.55 45.09 -16.13
CA ILE A 287 9.01 46.06 -15.16
C ILE A 287 10.37 46.67 -15.57
N VAL A 288 11.33 45.87 -16.06
CA VAL A 288 12.60 46.36 -16.61
C VAL A 288 12.36 47.37 -17.76
N THR A 289 11.41 47.06 -18.65
CA THR A 289 11.06 47.97 -19.73
C THR A 289 10.47 49.29 -19.21
N THR A 290 9.61 49.20 -18.19
CA THR A 290 9.03 50.37 -17.50
C THR A 290 10.09 51.22 -16.81
N THR A 291 11.01 50.59 -16.08
CA THR A 291 12.15 51.28 -15.38
C THR A 291 13.03 52.01 -16.39
N ARG A 292 13.39 51.37 -17.52
CA ARG A 292 14.18 52.01 -18.59
C ARG A 292 13.48 53.19 -19.18
N ARG A 293 12.17 53.13 -19.35
CA ARG A 293 11.33 54.25 -19.85
C ARG A 293 11.30 55.37 -18.80
N SER A 294 11.12 55.04 -17.50
CA SER A 294 11.12 55.98 -16.40
C SER A 294 12.44 56.74 -16.31
N ARG A 295 13.60 56.06 -16.50
CA ARG A 295 14.91 56.74 -16.54
C ARG A 295 14.97 57.80 -17.64
N ARG A 296 14.52 57.50 -18.88
CA ARG A 296 14.49 58.45 -19.96
C ARG A 296 13.58 59.63 -19.68
N MET A 297 12.46 59.39 -19.02
CA MET A 297 11.53 60.49 -18.62
C MET A 297 12.13 61.35 -17.52
N ALA A 298 12.85 60.78 -16.55
CA ALA A 298 13.56 61.53 -15.53
C ALA A 298 14.70 62.37 -16.13
N ASP A 299 15.50 61.79 -17.04
CA ASP A 299 16.56 62.52 -17.77
C ASP A 299 16.00 63.71 -18.60
N ALA A 300 14.76 63.59 -19.12
CA ALA A 300 14.06 64.63 -19.83
C ALA A 300 13.33 65.65 -18.92
N GLY A 301 13.43 65.50 -17.59
CA GLY A 301 12.73 66.36 -16.65
C GLY A 301 11.22 66.17 -16.54
N LEU A 302 10.69 65.09 -17.13
CA LEU A 302 9.26 64.78 -17.17
C LEU A 302 8.82 63.90 -15.98
N MET A 303 9.78 63.42 -15.15
CA MET A 303 9.54 62.58 -14.00
C MET A 303 10.52 62.95 -12.88
N THR A 304 10.11 62.82 -11.61
CA THR A 304 10.98 63.03 -10.46
C THR A 304 11.94 61.87 -10.23
N GLU A 305 13.13 62.11 -9.69
CA GLU A 305 14.10 61.07 -9.34
C GLU A 305 13.51 60.09 -8.32
N TYR A 306 12.67 60.56 -7.40
CA TYR A 306 11.92 59.70 -6.46
C TYR A 306 11.06 58.64 -7.15
N GLN A 307 10.36 59.02 -8.21
CA GLN A 307 9.53 58.06 -8.98
C GLN A 307 10.40 57.05 -9.73
N PHE A 308 11.58 57.46 -10.17
CA PHE A 308 12.53 56.55 -10.82
C PHE A 308 13.11 55.56 -9.79
N ASP A 309 13.48 56.02 -8.57
CA ASP A 309 13.93 55.13 -7.49
C ASP A 309 12.86 54.09 -7.11
N GLN A 310 11.60 54.48 -7.10
CA GLN A 310 10.47 53.56 -6.90
C GLN A 310 10.40 52.47 -8.01
N ALA A 311 10.67 52.85 -9.25
CA ALA A 311 10.73 51.88 -10.34
C ALA A 311 11.88 50.89 -10.18
N ILE A 312 13.07 51.36 -9.77
CA ILE A 312 14.23 50.51 -9.44
C ILE A 312 13.89 49.54 -8.33
N GLN A 313 13.30 50.00 -7.23
CA GLN A 313 12.89 49.11 -6.13
C GLN A 313 11.91 48.03 -6.59
N THR A 314 10.94 48.40 -7.43
CA THR A 314 9.98 47.43 -7.99
C THR A 314 10.66 46.41 -8.91
N GLU A 315 11.66 46.85 -9.70
CA GLU A 315 12.47 45.96 -10.55
C GLU A 315 13.26 44.93 -9.72
N LEU A 316 13.90 45.40 -8.62
CA LEU A 316 14.63 44.50 -7.72
C LEU A 316 13.70 43.45 -7.07
N ASN A 317 12.52 43.87 -6.60
CA ASN A 317 11.52 42.96 -6.02
C ASN A 317 11.00 41.95 -7.07
N ALA A 318 10.79 42.37 -8.32
CA ALA A 318 10.38 41.48 -9.40
C ALA A 318 11.47 40.47 -9.75
N ARG A 319 12.74 40.86 -9.74
CA ARG A 319 13.89 39.97 -9.91
C ARG A 319 13.96 38.91 -8.81
N GLU A 320 13.82 39.34 -7.54
CA GLU A 320 13.77 38.44 -6.38
C GLU A 320 12.65 37.42 -6.53
N SER A 321 11.44 37.87 -6.87
CA SER A 321 10.26 37.01 -7.09
C SER A 321 10.50 35.98 -8.21
N TRP A 322 11.13 36.37 -9.30
CA TRP A 322 11.50 35.47 -10.39
C TRP A 322 12.51 34.42 -9.96
N VAL A 323 13.61 34.81 -9.27
CA VAL A 323 14.63 33.89 -8.75
C VAL A 323 14.01 32.92 -7.74
N SER A 324 13.18 33.43 -6.83
CA SER A 324 12.47 32.59 -5.85
C SER A 324 11.54 31.57 -6.52
N ALA A 325 10.82 31.97 -7.57
CA ALA A 325 9.96 31.07 -8.34
C ALA A 325 10.78 29.97 -9.03
N GLN A 326 11.94 30.28 -9.62
CA GLN A 326 12.84 29.29 -10.23
C GLN A 326 13.29 28.26 -9.21
N GLN A 327 13.73 28.69 -8.02
CA GLN A 327 14.13 27.78 -6.95
C GLN A 327 12.93 26.94 -6.44
N GLY A 328 11.74 27.53 -6.41
CA GLY A 328 10.49 26.84 -6.11
C GLY A 328 10.19 25.72 -7.10
N LEU A 329 10.34 25.97 -8.39
CA LEU A 329 10.17 24.97 -9.43
C LEU A 329 11.18 23.82 -9.29
N THR A 330 12.46 24.14 -9.07
CA THR A 330 13.50 23.12 -8.86
C THR A 330 13.14 22.19 -7.71
N ARG A 331 12.77 22.73 -6.54
CA ARG A 331 12.32 21.91 -5.40
C ARG A 331 11.10 21.07 -5.70
N SER A 332 10.14 21.61 -6.45
CA SER A 332 8.92 20.88 -6.84
C SER A 332 9.25 19.71 -7.78
N LEU A 333 10.18 19.91 -8.72
CA LEU A 333 10.66 18.87 -9.64
C LEU A 333 11.41 17.75 -8.89
N GLU A 334 12.31 18.11 -7.97
CA GLU A 334 13.04 17.15 -7.13
C GLU A 334 12.07 16.29 -6.31
N ALA A 335 11.10 16.93 -5.63
CA ALA A 335 10.08 16.23 -4.86
C ALA A 335 9.21 15.31 -5.74
N PHE A 336 8.81 15.78 -6.90
CA PHE A 336 8.05 14.99 -7.87
C PHE A 336 8.81 13.75 -8.33
N ARG A 337 10.08 13.89 -8.72
CA ARG A 337 10.94 12.76 -9.15
C ARG A 337 11.10 11.72 -8.04
N VAL A 338 11.34 12.16 -6.80
CA VAL A 338 11.41 11.26 -5.63
C VAL A 338 10.09 10.54 -5.41
N LEU A 339 8.96 11.22 -5.58
CA LEU A 339 7.63 10.63 -5.47
C LEU A 339 7.38 9.57 -6.57
N LEU A 340 7.91 9.78 -7.77
CA LEU A 340 7.90 8.75 -8.83
C LEU A 340 8.84 7.57 -8.55
N GLY A 341 9.64 7.60 -7.48
CA GLY A 341 10.69 6.61 -7.20
C GLY A 341 11.97 6.80 -8.02
N LEU A 342 12.10 7.93 -8.72
CA LEU A 342 13.25 8.27 -9.56
C LEU A 342 14.33 9.04 -8.77
N PRO A 343 15.57 9.15 -9.27
CA PRO A 343 16.59 10.00 -8.68
C PRO A 343 16.18 11.47 -8.73
N PRO A 344 16.46 12.29 -7.69
CA PRO A 344 16.10 13.72 -7.67
C PRO A 344 16.79 14.51 -8.78
N ASP A 345 18.01 14.10 -9.15
CA ASP A 345 18.83 14.78 -10.15
C ASP A 345 18.51 14.36 -11.61
N ALA A 346 17.61 13.38 -11.80
CA ALA A 346 17.26 12.90 -13.15
C ALA A 346 16.55 13.99 -13.95
N ASP A 347 16.87 14.11 -15.24
CA ASP A 347 16.20 15.09 -16.13
C ASP A 347 14.84 14.56 -16.61
N VAL A 348 13.84 14.72 -15.77
CA VAL A 348 12.45 14.30 -16.00
C VAL A 348 11.53 15.49 -15.71
N MET A 349 10.61 15.78 -16.61
CA MET A 349 9.66 16.91 -16.51
C MET A 349 8.24 16.49 -16.93
N PRO A 350 7.19 17.11 -16.35
CA PRO A 350 5.82 17.03 -16.86
C PRO A 350 5.64 17.71 -18.23
N VAL A 351 4.66 17.24 -19.01
CA VAL A 351 4.24 17.86 -20.28
C VAL A 351 3.44 19.12 -19.97
N LYS A 352 3.92 20.30 -20.44
CA LYS A 352 3.33 21.61 -20.09
C LYS A 352 1.94 21.83 -20.63
N GLU A 353 1.65 21.31 -21.79
CA GLU A 353 0.40 21.49 -22.55
C GLU A 353 -0.83 20.95 -21.81
N GLU A 354 -0.66 20.08 -20.81
CA GLU A 354 -1.76 19.53 -20.02
C GLU A 354 -2.44 20.58 -19.12
N LEU A 355 -1.68 21.54 -18.62
CA LEU A 355 -2.25 22.63 -17.82
C LEU A 355 -3.13 23.57 -18.66
N ASP A 356 -2.73 23.86 -19.90
CA ASP A 356 -3.49 24.69 -20.82
C ASP A 356 -4.80 24.00 -21.24
N LYS A 357 -4.76 22.69 -21.48
CA LYS A 357 -5.95 21.89 -21.75
C LYS A 357 -6.92 21.93 -20.56
N LEU A 358 -6.41 21.75 -19.35
CA LEU A 358 -7.20 21.83 -18.12
C LEU A 358 -7.88 23.20 -17.99
N LEU A 359 -7.15 24.30 -18.18
CA LEU A 359 -7.72 25.64 -18.11
C LEU A 359 -8.79 25.87 -19.18
N THR A 360 -8.60 25.35 -20.39
CA THR A 360 -9.59 25.48 -21.47
C THR A 360 -10.89 24.76 -21.08
N GLN A 361 -10.79 23.56 -20.50
CA GLN A 361 -11.95 22.82 -20.02
C GLN A 361 -12.66 23.55 -18.87
N LEU A 362 -11.91 24.08 -17.90
CA LEU A 362 -12.49 24.75 -16.74
C LEU A 362 -13.09 26.13 -17.05
N ARG A 363 -12.71 26.78 -18.14
CA ARG A 363 -13.32 28.05 -18.56
C ARG A 363 -14.81 27.92 -18.89
N THR A 364 -15.26 26.76 -19.32
CA THR A 364 -16.69 26.50 -19.57
C THR A 364 -17.53 26.63 -18.30
N LEU A 365 -16.95 26.40 -17.12
CA LEU A 365 -17.66 26.59 -15.84
C LEU A 365 -17.96 28.06 -15.53
N SER A 366 -17.27 29.00 -16.16
CA SER A 366 -17.49 30.43 -15.98
C SER A 366 -18.45 31.03 -17.02
N GLU A 367 -18.87 30.25 -18.03
CA GLU A 367 -19.76 30.73 -19.07
C GLU A 367 -21.16 31.00 -18.50
N GLY A 368 -21.63 32.22 -18.68
CA GLY A 368 -22.94 32.66 -18.17
C GLY A 368 -22.96 33.17 -16.74
N VAL A 369 -21.84 33.09 -15.99
CA VAL A 369 -21.75 33.61 -14.62
C VAL A 369 -21.14 35.01 -14.64
N VAL A 370 -21.97 36.05 -14.47
CA VAL A 370 -21.51 37.44 -14.29
C VAL A 370 -21.66 37.82 -12.81
N MET A 371 -20.52 37.98 -12.13
CA MET A 371 -20.49 38.28 -10.68
C MET A 371 -20.89 39.73 -10.34
N ALA A 372 -20.60 40.68 -11.22
CA ALA A 372 -20.93 42.09 -11.07
C ALA A 372 -21.27 42.69 -12.44
N ASP A 373 -22.55 42.95 -12.67
CA ASP A 373 -23.03 43.64 -13.85
C ASP A 373 -23.50 45.05 -13.47
N TYR A 374 -22.71 46.04 -13.85
CA TYR A 374 -23.01 47.45 -13.68
C TYR A 374 -23.39 48.10 -15.03
N SER A 375 -23.80 47.30 -16.03
CA SER A 375 -24.21 47.80 -17.34
C SER A 375 -25.64 48.35 -17.36
N GLY A 376 -26.43 48.00 -16.35
CA GLY A 376 -27.80 48.47 -16.17
C GLY A 376 -27.92 49.63 -15.18
N GLU A 377 -29.12 49.84 -14.64
CA GLU A 377 -29.38 50.84 -13.60
C GLU A 377 -28.65 50.47 -12.30
N VAL A 378 -27.64 51.27 -11.92
CA VAL A 378 -26.84 51.03 -10.74
C VAL A 378 -27.64 51.43 -9.50
N PRO A 379 -27.87 50.56 -8.51
CA PRO A 379 -28.54 50.87 -7.27
C PRO A 379 -27.88 52.06 -6.54
N SER A 380 -28.66 52.80 -5.73
CA SER A 380 -28.09 53.87 -4.91
C SER A 380 -27.02 53.34 -3.97
N ALA A 381 -26.05 54.19 -3.57
CA ALA A 381 -24.96 53.78 -2.67
C ALA A 381 -25.45 53.25 -1.32
N ASP A 382 -26.63 53.67 -0.89
CA ASP A 382 -27.27 53.27 0.39
C ASP A 382 -28.22 52.07 0.25
N ALA A 383 -28.34 51.49 -0.97
CA ALA A 383 -29.17 50.31 -1.18
C ALA A 383 -28.63 49.09 -0.39
N PRO A 384 -29.50 48.28 0.21
CA PRO A 384 -29.07 47.10 0.95
C PRO A 384 -28.32 46.14 0.04
N VAL A 385 -27.17 45.63 0.53
CA VAL A 385 -26.36 44.65 -0.21
C VAL A 385 -26.96 43.26 -0.03
N GLU A 386 -27.48 42.68 -1.09
CA GLU A 386 -27.93 41.27 -1.08
C GLU A 386 -26.73 40.34 -1.27
N LEU A 387 -26.44 39.54 -0.24
CA LEU A 387 -25.43 38.50 -0.31
C LEU A 387 -26.02 37.26 -0.99
N LYS A 388 -25.60 37.00 -2.23
CA LYS A 388 -26.02 35.79 -2.96
C LYS A 388 -25.08 34.64 -2.58
N MET A 389 -25.66 33.59 -1.98
CA MET A 389 -24.91 32.35 -1.74
C MET A 389 -24.77 31.58 -3.05
N PRO A 390 -23.65 30.84 -3.24
CA PRO A 390 -23.47 29.95 -4.38
C PRO A 390 -24.61 28.96 -4.49
N ASP A 391 -25.15 28.75 -5.69
CA ASP A 391 -26.22 27.81 -5.96
C ASP A 391 -25.74 26.55 -6.69
N LEU A 392 -26.55 25.49 -6.66
CA LEU A 392 -26.25 24.24 -7.36
C LEU A 392 -26.64 24.29 -8.86
N LYS A 393 -27.25 25.37 -9.34
CA LYS A 393 -27.70 25.46 -10.75
C LYS A 393 -26.54 25.51 -11.75
N HIS A 394 -25.42 26.07 -11.32
CA HIS A 394 -24.17 26.14 -12.09
C HIS A 394 -23.12 25.17 -11.56
N SER A 395 -23.55 24.07 -10.93
CA SER A 395 -22.66 23.06 -10.35
C SER A 395 -21.83 22.35 -11.41
N GLY A 396 -20.57 22.08 -11.10
CA GLY A 396 -19.69 21.23 -11.88
C GLY A 396 -20.17 19.77 -11.96
N PRO A 397 -19.58 18.94 -12.82
CA PRO A 397 -20.02 17.55 -13.02
C PRO A 397 -19.96 16.70 -11.73
N ASN A 398 -19.00 16.99 -10.85
CA ASN A 398 -18.76 16.23 -9.61
C ASN A 398 -19.45 16.84 -8.36
N GLU A 399 -20.22 17.90 -8.50
CA GLU A 399 -20.96 18.48 -7.36
C GLU A 399 -22.33 17.82 -7.22
N ILE A 400 -22.45 16.93 -6.24
CA ILE A 400 -23.64 16.11 -5.97
C ILE A 400 -24.31 16.47 -4.63
N ARG A 401 -25.53 16.01 -4.43
CA ARG A 401 -26.27 16.25 -3.17
C ARG A 401 -25.63 15.52 -2.00
N PRO A 402 -25.59 16.12 -0.80
CA PRO A 402 -24.94 15.52 0.37
C PRO A 402 -25.46 14.12 0.72
N GLU A 403 -26.78 13.90 0.60
CA GLU A 403 -27.40 12.62 0.93
C GLU A 403 -26.91 11.50 0.01
N LYS A 404 -26.79 11.79 -1.30
CA LYS A 404 -26.28 10.82 -2.29
C LYS A 404 -24.78 10.60 -2.14
N ALA A 405 -24.02 11.63 -1.81
CA ALA A 405 -22.61 11.52 -1.51
C ALA A 405 -22.35 10.58 -0.32
N LEU A 406 -23.14 10.71 0.75
CA LEU A 406 -23.04 9.84 1.93
C LEU A 406 -23.41 8.39 1.59
N GLU A 407 -24.48 8.17 0.82
CA GLU A 407 -24.89 6.83 0.38
C GLU A 407 -23.75 6.13 -0.37
N LEU A 408 -23.18 6.81 -1.37
CA LEU A 408 -22.04 6.28 -2.15
C LEU A 408 -20.83 6.01 -1.25
N ALA A 409 -20.51 6.89 -0.31
CA ALA A 409 -19.36 6.72 0.57
C ALA A 409 -19.53 5.53 1.53
N PHE A 410 -20.73 5.32 2.09
CA PHE A 410 -21.02 4.18 2.96
C PHE A 410 -20.92 2.85 2.23
N GLU A 411 -21.32 2.79 0.96
CA GLU A 411 -21.32 1.57 0.17
C GLU A 411 -19.94 1.24 -0.40
N ASN A 412 -19.16 2.24 -0.83
CA ASN A 412 -17.99 2.04 -1.66
C ASN A 412 -16.65 2.29 -0.97
N ARG A 413 -16.65 2.81 0.28
CA ARG A 413 -15.41 3.14 0.97
C ARG A 413 -14.82 1.95 1.73
N PRO A 414 -13.68 1.38 1.26
CA PRO A 414 -13.18 0.11 1.77
C PRO A 414 -12.71 0.16 3.23
N ASP A 415 -12.13 1.28 3.67
CA ASP A 415 -11.67 1.47 5.05
C ASP A 415 -12.82 1.53 6.06
N PHE A 416 -13.96 2.11 5.66
CA PHE A 416 -15.17 2.13 6.47
C PHE A 416 -15.78 0.72 6.61
N LEU A 417 -15.85 -0.05 5.51
CA LEU A 417 -16.27 -1.44 5.53
C LEU A 417 -15.39 -2.30 6.44
N ASN A 418 -14.07 -2.12 6.41
CA ASN A 418 -13.17 -2.80 7.34
C ASN A 418 -13.49 -2.48 8.81
N THR A 419 -13.79 -1.21 9.11
CA THR A 419 -14.10 -0.78 10.49
C THR A 419 -15.41 -1.40 10.98
N MET A 420 -16.41 -1.52 10.10
CA MET A 420 -17.67 -2.21 10.40
C MET A 420 -17.44 -3.69 10.69
N GLU A 421 -16.70 -4.39 9.82
CA GLU A 421 -16.45 -5.82 9.98
C GLU A 421 -15.57 -6.15 11.20
N ARG A 422 -14.69 -5.25 11.65
CA ARG A 422 -13.92 -5.41 12.90
C ARG A 422 -14.79 -5.46 14.15
N VAL A 423 -16.02 -4.93 14.12
CA VAL A 423 -16.99 -5.11 15.22
C VAL A 423 -17.45 -6.58 15.29
N GLU A 424 -17.70 -7.20 14.14
CA GLU A 424 -18.03 -8.64 14.07
C GLU A 424 -16.85 -9.51 14.56
N ASP A 425 -15.60 -9.13 14.21
CA ASP A 425 -14.40 -9.82 14.69
C ASP A 425 -14.32 -9.77 16.23
N ALA A 426 -14.60 -8.61 16.80
CA ALA A 426 -14.63 -8.44 18.24
C ALA A 426 -15.76 -9.27 18.92
N GLN A 427 -16.91 -9.41 18.27
CA GLN A 427 -17.99 -10.30 18.75
C GLN A 427 -17.55 -11.77 18.76
N ARG A 428 -16.90 -12.24 17.68
CA ARG A 428 -16.37 -13.61 17.62
C ARG A 428 -15.29 -13.85 18.69
N ALA A 429 -14.43 -12.86 18.92
CA ALA A 429 -13.41 -12.94 19.96
C ALA A 429 -14.00 -13.09 21.38
N VAL A 430 -15.17 -12.49 21.65
CA VAL A 430 -15.92 -12.70 22.91
C VAL A 430 -16.36 -14.15 23.05
N LEU A 431 -16.90 -14.76 21.99
CA LEU A 431 -17.34 -16.16 22.02
C LEU A 431 -16.18 -17.13 22.24
N VAL A 432 -15.01 -16.86 21.63
CA VAL A 432 -13.80 -17.65 21.87
C VAL A 432 -13.30 -17.50 23.31
N ALA A 433 -13.37 -16.28 23.86
CA ALA A 433 -12.99 -16.04 25.25
C ALA A 433 -13.97 -16.68 26.23
N GLU A 434 -15.25 -16.73 25.92
CA GLU A 434 -16.28 -17.44 26.71
C GLU A 434 -16.02 -18.94 26.72
N ASP A 435 -15.70 -19.56 25.57
CA ASP A 435 -15.36 -20.98 25.49
C ASP A 435 -14.19 -21.33 26.39
N SER A 436 -13.22 -20.43 26.53
CA SER A 436 -12.04 -20.65 27.40
C SER A 436 -12.40 -20.80 28.89
N LEU A 437 -13.57 -20.36 29.34
CA LEU A 437 -14.08 -20.52 30.70
C LEU A 437 -14.68 -21.90 30.98
N ARG A 438 -14.95 -22.69 29.95
CA ARG A 438 -15.52 -24.04 30.10
C ARG A 438 -14.50 -25.01 30.70
N ALA A 439 -15.00 -26.10 31.28
CA ALA A 439 -14.16 -27.23 31.64
C ALA A 439 -13.50 -27.85 30.39
N GLU A 440 -12.29 -28.35 30.52
CA GLU A 440 -11.64 -29.11 29.46
C GLU A 440 -11.99 -30.58 29.63
N LEU A 441 -12.58 -31.18 28.62
CA LEU A 441 -12.88 -32.60 28.56
C LEU A 441 -12.34 -33.12 27.23
N THR A 442 -11.35 -34.01 27.31
CA THR A 442 -10.73 -34.58 26.12
C THR A 442 -10.74 -36.11 26.22
N ILE A 443 -11.21 -36.75 25.17
CA ILE A 443 -11.04 -38.21 24.99
C ILE A 443 -9.81 -38.44 24.13
N GLY A 444 -8.88 -39.21 24.61
CA GLY A 444 -7.69 -39.64 23.91
C GLY A 444 -7.70 -41.14 23.63
N GLY A 445 -7.12 -41.53 22.51
CA GLY A 445 -6.77 -42.92 22.20
C GLY A 445 -5.32 -42.99 21.76
N ASN A 446 -4.60 -43.99 22.24
CA ASN A 446 -3.24 -44.22 21.77
C ASN A 446 -2.98 -45.70 21.48
N ALA A 447 -2.12 -45.94 20.50
CA ALA A 447 -1.66 -47.28 20.13
C ALA A 447 -0.14 -47.23 19.95
N ALA A 448 0.58 -48.05 20.71
CA ALA A 448 2.02 -48.25 20.56
C ALA A 448 2.29 -49.69 20.24
N ILE A 449 2.88 -49.98 19.12
CA ILE A 449 3.06 -51.33 18.57
C ILE A 449 4.53 -51.51 18.18
N GLY A 450 5.11 -52.66 18.52
CA GLY A 450 6.48 -52.98 18.15
C GLY A 450 7.49 -52.76 19.29
N GLU A 451 8.73 -52.87 18.97
CA GLU A 451 9.84 -52.75 19.92
C GLU A 451 10.92 -51.85 19.32
N GLY A 452 11.17 -50.69 19.96
CA GLY A 452 12.29 -49.80 19.61
C GLY A 452 13.62 -50.35 20.07
N ARG A 453 14.69 -49.85 19.50
CA ARG A 453 16.06 -50.18 19.89
C ARG A 453 16.82 -48.92 20.24
N GLY A 454 17.44 -48.96 21.42
CA GLY A 454 18.32 -47.88 21.87
C GLY A 454 19.78 -48.19 21.54
N VAL A 455 20.65 -47.24 21.84
CA VAL A 455 22.10 -47.30 21.55
C VAL A 455 22.80 -48.54 22.11
N MET A 456 22.34 -49.05 23.24
CA MET A 456 22.89 -50.22 23.93
C MET A 456 22.09 -51.51 23.70
N SER A 457 21.22 -51.54 22.73
CA SER A 457 20.37 -52.70 22.43
C SER A 457 20.87 -53.56 21.28
N GLY A 458 22.12 -53.38 20.84
CA GLY A 458 22.66 -54.11 19.70
C GLY A 458 22.83 -55.61 19.92
N ASP A 459 22.88 -56.06 21.16
CA ASP A 459 22.94 -57.49 21.58
C ASP A 459 21.55 -58.14 21.73
N GLN A 460 20.49 -57.34 21.67
CA GLN A 460 19.12 -57.85 21.78
C GLN A 460 18.63 -58.47 20.46
N PRO A 461 17.66 -59.43 20.50
CA PRO A 461 17.03 -59.92 19.31
C PRO A 461 16.33 -58.80 18.52
N ASP A 462 16.18 -58.99 17.22
CA ASP A 462 15.41 -58.04 16.38
C ASP A 462 14.00 -57.84 16.94
N GLY A 463 13.56 -56.59 16.99
CA GLY A 463 12.22 -56.19 17.43
C GLY A 463 11.14 -56.81 16.55
N LYS A 464 10.08 -57.25 17.16
CA LYS A 464 8.96 -57.90 16.45
C LYS A 464 7.77 -56.95 16.40
N PHE A 465 7.34 -56.63 15.20
CA PHE A 465 6.10 -55.88 14.99
C PHE A 465 4.91 -56.82 15.15
N ARG A 466 4.27 -56.80 16.32
CA ARG A 466 3.12 -57.68 16.63
C ARG A 466 1.93 -56.85 17.13
N PRO A 467 0.93 -56.55 16.31
CA PRO A 467 -0.23 -55.78 16.74
C PRO A 467 -0.97 -56.38 17.96
N LYS A 468 -1.01 -57.71 18.07
CA LYS A 468 -1.64 -58.40 19.20
C LYS A 468 -0.91 -58.21 20.54
N HIS A 469 0.34 -57.74 20.52
CA HIS A 469 1.18 -57.46 21.71
C HIS A 469 1.47 -55.97 21.89
N GLY A 470 0.75 -55.12 21.13
CA GLY A 470 0.82 -53.66 21.27
C GLY A 470 0.17 -53.19 22.58
N SER A 471 0.56 -51.99 22.99
CA SER A 471 -0.11 -51.23 24.04
C SER A 471 -1.19 -50.36 23.45
N TYR A 472 -2.40 -50.50 23.94
CA TYR A 472 -3.54 -49.73 23.52
C TYR A 472 -4.15 -49.05 24.74
N GLY A 473 -4.33 -47.71 24.67
CA GLY A 473 -4.88 -46.94 25.76
C GLY A 473 -6.06 -46.09 25.32
N ALA A 474 -7.03 -45.96 26.20
CA ALA A 474 -8.04 -44.92 26.12
C ALA A 474 -7.88 -44.01 27.34
N LEU A 475 -7.84 -42.71 27.11
CA LEU A 475 -7.64 -41.71 28.15
C LEU A 475 -8.82 -40.75 28.15
N LEU A 476 -9.37 -40.49 29.32
CA LEU A 476 -10.29 -39.41 29.57
C LEU A 476 -9.58 -38.39 30.45
N ASN A 477 -9.36 -37.22 29.90
CA ASN A 477 -8.77 -36.10 30.65
C ASN A 477 -9.85 -35.07 30.95
N VAL A 478 -10.02 -34.76 32.26
CA VAL A 478 -10.97 -33.78 32.75
C VAL A 478 -10.20 -32.72 33.54
N ASN A 479 -10.16 -31.51 33.03
CA ASN A 479 -9.56 -30.37 33.71
C ASN A 479 -10.68 -29.43 34.18
N LEU A 480 -10.96 -29.45 35.50
CA LEU A 480 -12.02 -28.66 36.08
C LEU A 480 -11.59 -27.19 36.30
N PRO A 481 -12.51 -26.23 36.06
CA PRO A 481 -12.23 -24.81 36.19
C PRO A 481 -12.22 -24.33 37.65
N ILE A 482 -11.30 -24.81 38.47
CA ILE A 482 -11.19 -24.45 39.88
C ILE A 482 -10.71 -23.01 40.04
N GLU A 483 -9.68 -22.63 39.29
CA GLU A 483 -9.19 -21.25 39.23
C GLU A 483 -9.09 -20.79 37.78
N ARG A 484 -9.80 -19.72 37.44
CA ARG A 484 -9.92 -19.19 36.08
C ARG A 484 -9.65 -17.68 36.01
N THR A 485 -8.72 -17.22 36.85
CA THR A 485 -8.42 -15.77 36.92
C THR A 485 -7.92 -15.24 35.56
N ALA A 486 -7.07 -15.97 34.85
CA ALA A 486 -6.56 -15.57 33.55
C ALA A 486 -7.65 -15.55 32.47
N GLU A 487 -8.49 -16.60 32.42
CA GLU A 487 -9.56 -16.75 31.46
C GLU A 487 -10.68 -15.73 31.74
N ARG A 488 -11.05 -15.53 33.00
CA ARG A 488 -12.02 -14.50 33.43
C ARG A 488 -11.57 -13.11 33.00
N ASN A 489 -10.29 -12.78 33.22
CA ASN A 489 -9.75 -11.48 32.83
C ASN A 489 -9.70 -11.33 31.29
N ARG A 490 -9.36 -12.41 30.57
CA ARG A 490 -9.41 -12.43 29.11
C ARG A 490 -10.83 -12.21 28.57
N TYR A 491 -11.81 -12.90 29.14
CA TYR A 491 -13.23 -12.70 28.81
C TYR A 491 -13.67 -11.26 29.08
N ARG A 492 -13.34 -10.69 30.25
CA ARG A 492 -13.68 -9.27 30.54
C ARG A 492 -12.98 -8.31 29.58
N ASN A 493 -11.72 -8.57 29.23
CA ASN A 493 -10.99 -7.78 28.25
C ASN A 493 -11.61 -7.86 26.85
N SER A 494 -12.11 -9.03 26.44
CA SER A 494 -12.78 -9.16 25.13
C SER A 494 -14.08 -8.37 25.06
N LEU A 495 -14.88 -8.32 26.14
CA LEU A 495 -16.07 -7.45 26.24
C LEU A 495 -15.69 -5.97 26.15
N ILE A 496 -14.61 -5.54 26.83
CA ILE A 496 -14.13 -4.15 26.73
C ILE A 496 -13.65 -3.85 25.31
N SER A 497 -12.99 -4.81 24.65
CA SER A 497 -12.55 -4.67 23.26
C SER A 497 -13.71 -4.55 22.28
N LEU A 498 -14.79 -5.31 22.49
CA LEU A 498 -16.03 -5.16 21.72
C LEU A 498 -16.65 -3.77 21.87
N GLU A 499 -16.79 -3.28 23.11
CA GLU A 499 -17.29 -1.93 23.36
C GLU A 499 -16.40 -0.84 22.71
N ARG A 500 -15.07 -1.05 22.70
CA ARG A 500 -14.14 -0.15 22.00
C ARG A 500 -14.33 -0.20 20.49
N ALA A 501 -14.50 -1.41 19.92
CA ALA A 501 -14.75 -1.57 18.49
C ALA A 501 -16.01 -0.85 18.04
N VAL A 502 -17.11 -0.96 18.82
CA VAL A 502 -18.37 -0.23 18.56
C VAL A 502 -18.15 1.28 18.59
N ARG A 503 -17.48 1.81 19.63
CA ARG A 503 -17.19 3.25 19.70
C ARG A 503 -16.27 3.72 18.55
N SER A 504 -15.32 2.89 18.14
CA SER A 504 -14.46 3.21 16.99
C SER A 504 -15.24 3.25 15.68
N PHE A 505 -16.22 2.35 15.51
CA PHE A 505 -17.12 2.37 14.36
C PHE A 505 -18.00 3.63 14.34
N GLN A 506 -18.62 3.99 15.48
CA GLN A 506 -19.41 5.22 15.61
C GLN A 506 -18.57 6.46 15.27
N ALA A 507 -17.35 6.55 15.82
CA ALA A 507 -16.44 7.65 15.52
C ALA A 507 -16.03 7.70 14.03
N ALA A 508 -15.81 6.53 13.40
CA ALA A 508 -15.50 6.45 11.97
C ALA A 508 -16.69 6.88 11.10
N GLU A 509 -17.92 6.54 11.50
CA GLU A 509 -19.14 6.97 10.82
C GLU A 509 -19.32 8.50 10.89
N ASP A 510 -19.16 9.08 12.06
CA ASP A 510 -19.27 10.53 12.25
C ASP A 510 -18.15 11.29 11.49
N GLN A 511 -16.91 10.76 11.51
CA GLN A 511 -15.81 11.32 10.78
C GLN A 511 -16.05 11.26 9.27
N LEU A 512 -16.54 10.13 8.76
CA LEU A 512 -16.88 9.99 7.34
C LEU A 512 -17.92 11.02 6.89
N LYS A 513 -18.99 11.21 7.68
CA LYS A 513 -20.01 12.24 7.41
C LYS A 513 -19.38 13.63 7.36
N GLN A 514 -18.54 13.95 8.36
CA GLN A 514 -17.85 15.24 8.43
C GLN A 514 -16.92 15.47 7.23
N ASP A 515 -16.13 14.45 6.85
CA ASP A 515 -15.19 14.52 5.72
C ASP A 515 -15.94 14.78 4.40
N ILE A 516 -17.00 14.03 4.11
CA ILE A 516 -17.81 14.20 2.90
C ILE A 516 -18.47 15.59 2.88
N HIS A 517 -19.07 16.03 3.97
CA HIS A 517 -19.65 17.37 4.04
C HIS A 517 -18.61 18.48 3.84
N SER A 518 -17.39 18.29 4.37
CA SER A 518 -16.30 19.24 4.17
C SER A 518 -15.87 19.27 2.69
N LYS A 519 -15.68 18.10 2.07
CA LYS A 519 -15.29 18.00 0.65
C LYS A 519 -16.30 18.64 -0.29
N LEU A 520 -17.59 18.46 -0.05
CA LEU A 520 -18.63 19.13 -0.85
C LEU A 520 -18.58 20.65 -0.70
N ARG A 521 -18.32 21.17 0.52
CA ARG A 521 -18.13 22.62 0.73
C ARG A 521 -16.86 23.12 0.03
N ASP A 522 -15.75 22.37 0.14
CA ASP A 522 -14.50 22.70 -0.53
C ASP A 522 -14.65 22.75 -2.06
N MET A 523 -15.45 21.83 -2.63
CA MET A 523 -15.78 21.83 -4.06
C MET A 523 -16.51 23.12 -4.45
N LEU A 524 -17.55 23.48 -3.71
CA LEU A 524 -18.33 24.71 -3.94
C LEU A 524 -17.43 25.96 -3.84
N GLU A 525 -16.63 26.06 -2.78
CA GLU A 525 -15.69 27.18 -2.57
C GLU A 525 -14.68 27.28 -3.71
N ASN A 526 -14.07 26.17 -4.12
CA ASN A 526 -13.05 26.18 -5.18
C ASN A 526 -13.64 26.49 -6.56
N ARG A 527 -14.88 26.07 -6.84
CA ARG A 527 -15.59 26.50 -8.05
C ARG A 527 -15.77 28.02 -8.07
N GLU A 528 -16.35 28.59 -7.02
CA GLU A 528 -16.58 30.03 -6.92
C GLU A 528 -15.26 30.81 -7.03
N ARG A 529 -14.22 30.34 -6.32
CA ARG A 529 -12.88 30.91 -6.41
C ARG A 529 -12.33 30.89 -7.83
N LEU A 530 -12.51 29.78 -8.56
CA LEU A 530 -12.08 29.65 -9.95
C LEU A 530 -12.80 30.66 -10.85
N VAL A 531 -14.12 30.78 -10.74
CA VAL A 531 -14.93 31.73 -11.51
C VAL A 531 -14.50 33.18 -11.23
N ILE A 532 -14.31 33.53 -9.94
CA ILE A 532 -13.81 34.86 -9.55
C ILE A 532 -12.44 35.14 -10.17
N GLN A 533 -11.49 34.18 -10.13
CA GLN A 533 -10.14 34.38 -10.64
C GLN A 533 -10.11 34.51 -12.17
N ILE A 534 -10.97 33.79 -12.91
CA ILE A 534 -11.11 33.97 -14.37
C ILE A 534 -11.50 35.42 -14.68
N GLN A 535 -12.49 35.97 -13.99
CA GLN A 535 -12.93 37.36 -14.18
C GLN A 535 -11.88 38.38 -13.70
N ALA A 536 -11.19 38.08 -12.58
CA ALA A 536 -10.13 38.94 -12.06
C ALA A 536 -8.98 39.13 -13.05
N VAL A 537 -8.56 38.06 -13.75
CA VAL A 537 -7.52 38.14 -14.78
C VAL A 537 -7.96 39.02 -15.93
N GLN A 538 -9.20 38.87 -16.41
CA GLN A 538 -9.73 39.71 -17.50
C GLN A 538 -9.77 41.19 -17.10
N LEU A 539 -10.19 41.50 -15.88
CA LEU A 539 -10.22 42.85 -15.35
C LEU A 539 -8.81 43.42 -15.18
N ALA A 540 -7.87 42.65 -14.64
CA ALA A 540 -6.49 43.07 -14.47
C ALA A 540 -5.80 43.34 -15.81
N GLN A 541 -6.06 42.53 -16.85
CA GLN A 541 -5.55 42.79 -18.20
C GLN A 541 -6.09 44.10 -18.79
N ARG A 542 -7.40 44.38 -18.60
CA ARG A 542 -7.99 45.67 -19.02
C ARG A 542 -7.37 46.84 -18.28
N ARG A 543 -7.18 46.70 -16.94
CA ARG A 543 -6.55 47.73 -16.10
C ARG A 543 -5.13 48.05 -16.57
N VAL A 544 -4.29 47.06 -16.83
CA VAL A 544 -2.92 47.27 -17.35
C VAL A 544 -2.93 48.06 -18.67
N ARG A 545 -3.78 47.68 -19.62
CA ARG A 545 -3.90 48.40 -20.89
C ARG A 545 -4.34 49.85 -20.69
N SER A 546 -5.35 50.07 -19.85
CA SER A 546 -5.89 51.41 -19.58
C SER A 546 -4.87 52.30 -18.88
N THR A 547 -4.18 51.81 -17.83
CA THR A 547 -3.17 52.58 -17.08
C THR A 547 -1.95 52.91 -17.95
N ASP A 548 -1.50 52.00 -18.84
CA ASP A 548 -0.40 52.30 -19.75
C ASP A 548 -0.77 53.40 -20.76
N MET A 549 -2.00 53.35 -21.34
CA MET A 549 -2.49 54.42 -22.23
C MET A 549 -2.63 55.77 -21.50
N LEU A 550 -3.09 55.77 -20.23
CA LEU A 550 -3.24 56.98 -19.44
C LEU A 550 -1.87 57.56 -19.04
N LEU A 551 -0.86 56.71 -18.73
CA LEU A 551 0.50 57.13 -18.48
C LEU A 551 1.10 57.81 -19.74
N GLN A 552 0.86 57.24 -20.93
CA GLN A 552 1.30 57.85 -22.19
C GLN A 552 0.67 59.21 -22.44
N ALA A 553 -0.58 59.41 -22.01
CA ALA A 553 -1.31 60.67 -22.12
C ALA A 553 -0.96 61.68 -20.97
N GLY A 554 -0.07 61.31 -20.06
CA GLY A 554 0.29 62.15 -18.88
C GLY A 554 -0.81 62.27 -17.82
N ARG A 555 -1.79 61.33 -17.81
CA ARG A 555 -2.99 61.33 -16.93
C ARG A 555 -2.96 60.26 -15.83
N ALA A 556 -1.94 59.42 -15.78
CA ALA A 556 -1.72 58.47 -14.71
C ALA A 556 -0.27 58.57 -14.20
N GLU A 557 -0.06 58.16 -12.99
CA GLU A 557 1.28 58.08 -12.40
C GLU A 557 1.97 56.75 -12.71
N LEU A 558 3.30 56.73 -12.68
CA LEU A 558 4.07 55.49 -12.88
C LEU A 558 3.63 54.41 -11.89
N ARG A 559 3.36 54.79 -10.65
CA ARG A 559 2.89 53.88 -9.59
C ARG A 559 1.64 53.10 -10.01
N ASP A 560 0.67 53.75 -10.66
CA ASP A 560 -0.58 53.11 -11.13
C ASP A 560 -0.31 51.99 -12.12
N VAL A 561 0.67 52.18 -13.02
CA VAL A 561 1.10 51.16 -13.99
C VAL A 561 1.82 50.00 -13.28
N LEU A 562 2.73 50.26 -12.36
CA LEU A 562 3.45 49.24 -11.62
C LEU A 562 2.48 48.40 -10.76
N ASP A 563 1.54 49.04 -10.07
CA ASP A 563 0.49 48.38 -9.30
C ASP A 563 -0.43 47.52 -10.20
N ALA A 564 -0.82 48.03 -11.35
CA ALA A 564 -1.62 47.24 -12.30
C ALA A 564 -0.88 46.02 -12.86
N GLN A 565 0.42 46.14 -13.15
CA GLN A 565 1.26 45.02 -13.61
C GLN A 565 1.45 43.96 -12.51
N SER A 566 1.67 44.37 -11.26
CA SER A 566 1.75 43.46 -10.13
C SER A 566 0.43 42.74 -9.87
N ALA A 567 -0.71 43.45 -9.94
CA ALA A 567 -2.03 42.88 -9.80
C ALA A 567 -2.34 41.85 -10.88
N LEU A 568 -1.93 42.10 -12.15
CA LEU A 568 -2.10 41.13 -13.23
C LEU A 568 -1.33 39.85 -12.98
N THR A 569 -0.06 39.93 -12.58
CA THR A 569 0.78 38.77 -12.30
C THR A 569 0.21 37.95 -11.12
N SER A 570 -0.27 38.64 -10.07
CA SER A 570 -0.94 38.01 -8.93
C SER A 570 -2.23 37.29 -9.35
N ALA A 571 -3.09 37.94 -10.15
CA ALA A 571 -4.33 37.36 -10.65
C ALA A 571 -4.06 36.11 -11.53
N GLN A 572 -3.05 36.16 -12.41
CA GLN A 572 -2.65 35.01 -13.23
C GLN A 572 -2.21 33.82 -12.36
N ASN A 573 -1.32 34.04 -11.39
CA ASN A 573 -0.88 32.99 -10.48
C ASN A 573 -2.03 32.42 -9.65
N SER A 574 -2.96 33.27 -9.19
CA SER A 574 -4.16 32.85 -8.45
C SER A 574 -5.11 32.01 -9.31
N LEU A 575 -5.27 32.34 -10.60
CA LEU A 575 -6.08 31.57 -11.53
C LEU A 575 -5.53 30.14 -11.70
N TYR A 576 -4.23 29.99 -11.98
CA TYR A 576 -3.62 28.66 -12.10
C TYR A 576 -3.71 27.86 -10.80
N SER A 577 -3.54 28.53 -9.66
CA SER A 577 -3.71 27.89 -8.34
C SER A 577 -5.16 27.42 -8.14
N ALA A 578 -6.15 28.23 -8.45
CA ALA A 578 -7.57 27.88 -8.34
C ALA A 578 -7.95 26.72 -9.26
N ALA A 579 -7.46 26.72 -10.50
CA ALA A 579 -7.72 25.66 -11.47
C ALA A 579 -7.16 24.31 -11.02
N VAL A 580 -5.90 24.30 -10.56
CA VAL A 580 -5.27 23.08 -10.01
C VAL A 580 -6.01 22.61 -8.76
N SER A 581 -6.35 23.51 -7.82
CA SER A 581 -7.08 23.16 -6.60
C SER A 581 -8.46 22.57 -6.89
N TYR A 582 -9.20 23.14 -7.85
CA TYR A 582 -10.50 22.62 -8.25
C TYR A 582 -10.37 21.19 -8.80
N ARG A 583 -9.44 20.96 -9.73
CA ARG A 583 -9.21 19.63 -10.31
C ARG A 583 -8.79 18.58 -9.28
N ILE A 584 -7.93 18.94 -8.36
CA ILE A 584 -7.52 18.03 -7.29
C ILE A 584 -8.68 17.70 -6.36
N ASN A 585 -9.51 18.69 -6.01
CA ASN A 585 -10.70 18.44 -5.18
C ASN A 585 -11.71 17.52 -5.86
N GLU A 586 -11.86 17.59 -7.19
CA GLU A 586 -12.68 16.62 -7.94
C GLU A 586 -12.16 15.18 -7.74
N LEU A 587 -10.85 14.97 -7.91
CA LEU A 587 -10.24 13.64 -7.71
C LEU A 587 -10.31 13.19 -6.25
N GLU A 588 -10.11 14.10 -5.30
CA GLU A 588 -10.23 13.81 -3.87
C GLU A 588 -11.64 13.43 -3.48
N LEU A 589 -12.65 14.12 -4.02
CA LEU A 589 -14.06 13.77 -3.77
C LEU A 589 -14.35 12.36 -4.28
N GLN A 590 -13.96 12.01 -5.50
CA GLN A 590 -14.16 10.66 -6.05
C GLN A 590 -13.42 9.59 -5.24
N ARG A 591 -12.20 9.89 -4.76
CA ARG A 591 -11.46 9.03 -3.82
C ARG A 591 -12.24 8.83 -2.51
N ASP A 592 -12.74 9.91 -1.92
CA ASP A 592 -13.39 9.90 -0.61
C ASP A 592 -14.80 9.29 -0.67
N LEU A 593 -15.45 9.34 -1.81
CA LEU A 593 -16.67 8.57 -2.12
C LEU A 593 -16.37 7.07 -2.37
N GLY A 594 -15.12 6.70 -2.60
CA GLY A 594 -14.74 5.33 -2.91
C GLY A 594 -15.06 4.90 -4.35
N VAL A 595 -15.39 5.81 -5.26
CA VAL A 595 -15.82 5.51 -6.63
C VAL A 595 -14.71 5.65 -7.68
N LEU A 596 -13.56 6.23 -7.33
CA LEU A 596 -12.40 6.29 -8.20
C LEU A 596 -11.84 4.89 -8.44
N GLN A 597 -11.95 4.37 -9.66
CA GLN A 597 -11.40 3.06 -10.02
C GLN A 597 -9.95 3.21 -10.46
N VAL A 598 -9.06 2.41 -9.88
CA VAL A 598 -7.61 2.43 -10.18
C VAL A 598 -7.13 1.01 -10.41
N SER A 599 -6.52 0.75 -11.59
CA SER A 599 -5.90 -0.54 -11.91
C SER A 599 -4.58 -0.75 -11.16
N ALA A 600 -4.02 -1.98 -11.20
CA ALA A 600 -2.72 -2.30 -10.62
C ALA A 600 -1.56 -1.52 -11.25
N ASP A 601 -1.69 -1.12 -12.52
CA ASP A 601 -0.72 -0.29 -13.25
C ASP A 601 -0.90 1.22 -12.98
N GLY A 602 -1.84 1.61 -12.12
CA GLY A 602 -2.11 2.99 -11.75
C GLY A 602 -3.01 3.75 -12.72
N LEU A 603 -3.52 3.12 -13.77
CA LEU A 603 -4.49 3.76 -14.66
C LEU A 603 -5.81 3.95 -13.91
N TRP A 604 -6.39 5.14 -14.00
CA TRP A 604 -7.66 5.44 -13.34
C TRP A 604 -8.81 5.70 -14.30
N LYS A 605 -10.02 5.46 -13.78
CA LYS A 605 -11.27 5.84 -14.43
C LYS A 605 -12.14 6.57 -13.41
N GLU A 606 -12.54 7.78 -13.78
CA GLU A 606 -13.48 8.57 -12.99
C GLU A 606 -14.92 8.11 -13.26
N LEU A 607 -15.73 8.09 -12.20
CA LEU A 607 -17.17 7.88 -12.33
C LEU A 607 -17.83 9.17 -12.77
N ASP A 608 -18.75 9.09 -13.72
CA ASP A 608 -19.61 10.22 -14.06
C ASP A 608 -20.68 10.39 -12.97
N LEU A 609 -20.54 11.46 -12.17
CA LEU A 609 -21.45 11.75 -11.07
C LEU A 609 -22.67 12.60 -11.49
N THR A 610 -22.83 12.92 -12.75
CA THR A 610 -23.95 13.75 -13.23
C THR A 610 -25.31 13.13 -12.99
N GLU A 611 -25.41 11.80 -12.92
CA GLU A 611 -26.64 11.08 -12.59
C GLU A 611 -27.07 11.21 -11.11
N TYR A 612 -26.17 11.66 -10.24
CA TYR A 612 -26.40 11.77 -8.78
C TYR A 612 -26.66 13.23 -8.32
N LYS A 613 -26.84 14.17 -9.24
CA LYS A 613 -27.12 15.59 -8.94
C LYS A 613 -28.49 15.86 -8.31
#